data_db30e9a03424faf2f7049e794eb3f7ac
#
_entry.id   db30e9a03424faf2f7049e794eb3f7ac
#
_cell.length_a   1.000
_cell.length_b   1.000
_cell.length_c   1.000
_cell.angle_alpha   90.00
_cell.angle_beta   90.00
_cell.angle_gamma   90.00
#
_symmetry.space_group_name_H-M   'P 1'
#
loop_
_entity.id
_entity.type
_entity.pdbx_description
1 polymer ?
#
loop_
_entity_poly.entity_id
_entity_poly.type
_entity_poly.pdbx_seq_one_letter_code
_entity_poly.pdbx_strand_id
1 'polypeptide(L)'
;MNRAALLSLSHGDLIALVQAQQAQIEAQAQQISVLTARIVELEGRLAAPAKTPDNSSIPPSKGQKSNLPDRPKKPRGGHPGVARALTEHPDRIIEATLAACPHCAHAFGPADLLEIHAYDHIDLPPLRPIVTRVNRHRGVCSCCQKRVGAPAPEGFEAGSPFGPGLSALIIHLHVTQAIGFQRLARLMVEVFGVTISEGAIANILARAQAPLVVAAQPLAQAVRTSPVVGSDETSARVGGKTWWQWVLLSSTAIYHVIVDTRAARVVTEFLSGAQPEVWVADRYAGQLGHGAARQMCLAHLLRDANYAIEEGCNGFALEFKWLLLRAISIGRRRPDLKDSTLHQYNADLERRLDRLLSHQPHTPASRRLFKAMRRDRHDLFRFVTRRDVPYTNNACERALRPSVIFRKVTGCFRSKWGAEVYAATASVIATGRLHGLTALQAISNALAGNPVLLPP
;
A
#
# COMPACT_ATOMS: atom_id res chain seq x y z
N MET A 1 -61.20 31.59 -10.17
CA MET A 1 -62.42 32.42 -10.18
C MET A 1 -63.32 31.97 -11.33
N ASN A 2 -64.63 31.99 -11.14
CA ASN A 2 -65.58 31.65 -12.22
C ASN A 2 -65.91 32.92 -13.06
N ARG A 3 -66.49 32.73 -14.23
CA ARG A 3 -66.82 33.81 -15.19
C ARG A 3 -67.69 34.93 -14.59
N ALA A 4 -68.66 34.59 -13.72
CA ALA A 4 -69.55 35.55 -13.06
C ALA A 4 -68.77 36.47 -12.10
N ALA A 5 -67.83 35.92 -11.31
CA ALA A 5 -66.98 36.68 -10.42
C ALA A 5 -66.02 37.62 -11.16
N LEU A 6 -65.58 37.25 -12.35
CA LEU A 6 -64.71 38.12 -13.21
C LEU A 6 -65.51 39.30 -13.77
N LEU A 7 -66.74 39.13 -14.13
CA LEU A 7 -67.61 40.19 -14.67
C LEU A 7 -68.09 41.21 -13.61
N SER A 8 -67.95 40.91 -12.35
CA SER A 8 -68.29 41.83 -11.24
C SER A 8 -67.11 42.68 -10.74
N LEU A 9 -65.87 42.46 -11.27
CA LEU A 9 -64.71 43.24 -10.91
C LEU A 9 -64.68 44.60 -11.59
N SER A 10 -64.13 45.60 -10.88
CA SER A 10 -63.88 46.90 -11.51
C SER A 10 -62.70 46.77 -12.52
N HIS A 11 -62.63 47.72 -13.46
CA HIS A 11 -61.57 47.73 -14.44
C HIS A 11 -60.15 47.77 -13.77
N GLY A 12 -60.02 48.46 -12.65
CA GLY A 12 -58.76 48.51 -11.87
C GLY A 12 -58.42 47.15 -11.28
N ASP A 13 -59.41 46.44 -10.73
CA ASP A 13 -59.21 45.08 -10.16
C ASP A 13 -58.82 44.05 -11.22
N LEU A 14 -59.38 44.16 -12.42
CA LEU A 14 -59.02 43.31 -13.55
C LEU A 14 -57.58 43.55 -14.02
N ILE A 15 -57.11 44.79 -14.08
CA ILE A 15 -55.70 45.10 -14.40
C ILE A 15 -54.80 44.55 -13.31
N ALA A 16 -55.12 44.73 -12.03
CA ALA A 16 -54.32 44.17 -10.95
C ALA A 16 -54.23 42.63 -10.98
N LEU A 17 -55.37 41.97 -11.30
CA LEU A 17 -55.45 40.53 -11.43
C LEU A 17 -54.55 40.05 -12.61
N VAL A 18 -54.63 40.72 -13.77
CA VAL A 18 -53.79 40.37 -14.94
C VAL A 18 -52.30 40.56 -14.61
N GLN A 19 -51.95 41.66 -13.95
CA GLN A 19 -50.54 41.92 -13.53
C GLN A 19 -50.06 40.85 -12.50
N ALA A 20 -50.90 40.45 -11.56
CA ALA A 20 -50.53 39.38 -10.61
C ALA A 20 -50.38 38.03 -11.31
N GLN A 21 -51.24 37.71 -12.29
CA GLN A 21 -51.12 36.49 -13.08
C GLN A 21 -49.86 36.52 -13.97
N GLN A 22 -49.56 37.65 -14.57
CA GLN A 22 -48.30 37.84 -15.35
C GLN A 22 -47.07 37.58 -14.49
N ALA A 23 -46.97 38.21 -13.32
CA ALA A 23 -45.88 37.99 -12.37
C ALA A 23 -45.80 36.53 -11.93
N GLN A 24 -46.93 35.83 -11.72
CA GLN A 24 -46.94 34.43 -11.36
C GLN A 24 -46.46 33.54 -12.52
N ILE A 25 -46.82 33.84 -13.77
CA ILE A 25 -46.35 33.13 -14.97
C ILE A 25 -44.84 33.31 -15.14
N GLU A 26 -44.34 34.52 -14.95
CA GLU A 26 -42.88 34.78 -15.01
C GLU A 26 -42.09 34.02 -13.94
N ALA A 27 -42.60 34.01 -12.71
CA ALA A 27 -42.02 33.23 -11.60
C ALA A 27 -42.01 31.72 -11.89
N GLN A 28 -43.11 31.19 -12.43
CA GLN A 28 -43.23 29.79 -12.84
C GLN A 28 -42.28 29.46 -14.00
N ALA A 29 -42.18 30.30 -15.00
CA ALA A 29 -41.25 30.14 -16.14
C ALA A 29 -39.77 30.04 -15.63
N GLN A 30 -39.41 30.92 -14.69
CA GLN A 30 -38.10 30.91 -14.09
C GLN A 30 -37.85 29.61 -13.28
N GLN A 31 -38.85 29.14 -12.53
CA GLN A 31 -38.76 27.91 -11.77
C GLN A 31 -38.65 26.67 -12.69
N ILE A 32 -39.39 26.62 -13.78
CA ILE A 32 -39.30 25.56 -14.80
C ILE A 32 -37.90 25.57 -15.44
N SER A 33 -37.34 26.72 -15.74
CA SER A 33 -35.97 26.83 -16.30
C SER A 33 -34.94 26.24 -15.36
N VAL A 34 -35.02 26.55 -14.04
CA VAL A 34 -34.12 26.02 -13.03
C VAL A 34 -34.28 24.49 -12.88
N LEU A 35 -35.50 24.01 -12.85
CA LEU A 35 -35.78 22.56 -12.74
C LEU A 35 -35.32 21.81 -13.99
N THR A 36 -35.52 22.36 -15.19
CA THR A 36 -35.03 21.76 -16.43
C THR A 36 -33.51 21.67 -16.46
N ALA A 37 -32.81 22.72 -16.03
CA ALA A 37 -31.35 22.70 -15.88
C ALA A 37 -30.90 21.63 -14.88
N ARG A 38 -31.63 21.45 -13.79
CA ARG A 38 -31.35 20.42 -12.77
C ARG A 38 -31.61 19.01 -13.28
N ILE A 39 -32.67 18.79 -14.06
CA ILE A 39 -32.94 17.52 -14.72
C ILE A 39 -31.78 17.12 -15.63
N VAL A 40 -31.36 18.05 -16.54
CA VAL A 40 -30.22 17.82 -17.45
C VAL A 40 -28.94 17.51 -16.69
N GLU A 41 -28.69 18.19 -15.57
CA GLU A 41 -27.55 17.88 -14.70
C GLU A 41 -27.65 16.45 -14.11
N LEU A 42 -28.82 16.07 -13.58
CA LEU A 42 -29.03 14.76 -12.98
C LEU A 42 -28.97 13.63 -14.00
N GLU A 43 -29.54 13.82 -15.20
CA GLU A 43 -29.45 12.86 -16.30
C GLU A 43 -27.98 12.68 -16.75
N GLY A 44 -27.21 13.76 -16.85
CA GLY A 44 -25.77 13.68 -17.12
C GLY A 44 -25.00 12.93 -16.03
N ARG A 45 -25.40 13.04 -14.78
CA ARG A 45 -24.80 12.26 -13.65
C ARG A 45 -25.17 10.80 -13.69
N LEU A 46 -26.39 10.44 -14.08
CA LEU A 46 -26.85 9.06 -14.24
C LEU A 46 -26.24 8.37 -15.45
N ALA A 47 -26.01 9.10 -16.53
CA ALA A 47 -25.33 8.59 -17.73
C ALA A 47 -23.83 8.42 -17.56
N ALA A 48 -23.20 9.02 -16.50
CA ALA A 48 -21.78 8.87 -16.27
C ALA A 48 -21.42 7.43 -15.88
N PRO A 49 -20.32 6.86 -16.41
CA PRO A 49 -19.88 5.51 -16.07
C PRO A 49 -19.66 5.35 -14.56
N ALA A 50 -20.06 4.21 -14.01
CA ALA A 50 -19.78 3.88 -12.62
C ALA A 50 -18.25 3.80 -12.39
N LYS A 51 -17.79 4.43 -11.32
CA LYS A 51 -16.37 4.35 -10.95
C LYS A 51 -16.04 2.96 -10.40
N THR A 52 -15.09 2.30 -11.03
CA THR A 52 -14.57 0.98 -10.66
C THR A 52 -13.06 1.04 -10.38
N PRO A 53 -12.44 0.01 -9.81
CA PRO A 53 -10.98 -0.05 -9.67
C PRO A 53 -10.23 -0.01 -11.01
N ASP A 54 -10.87 -0.37 -12.11
CA ASP A 54 -10.25 -0.43 -13.44
C ASP A 54 -10.26 0.93 -14.17
N ASN A 55 -11.21 1.80 -13.81
CA ASN A 55 -11.39 3.12 -14.42
C ASN A 55 -11.22 4.30 -13.45
N SER A 56 -10.81 4.04 -12.20
CA SER A 56 -10.63 5.08 -11.19
C SER A 56 -9.61 4.67 -10.14
N SER A 57 -9.29 5.57 -9.21
CA SER A 57 -8.43 5.30 -8.06
C SER A 57 -9.16 4.59 -6.90
N ILE A 58 -10.35 4.04 -7.12
CA ILE A 58 -11.06 3.26 -6.10
C ILE A 58 -10.27 1.97 -5.82
N PRO A 59 -9.97 1.66 -4.55
CA PRO A 59 -9.27 0.43 -4.21
C PRO A 59 -10.04 -0.82 -4.66
N PRO A 60 -9.39 -1.89 -5.14
CA PRO A 60 -10.03 -3.15 -5.54
C PRO A 60 -10.98 -3.73 -4.48
N SER A 61 -10.71 -3.44 -3.21
CA SER A 61 -11.54 -3.88 -2.09
C SER A 61 -12.89 -3.17 -1.96
N LYS A 62 -13.10 -2.05 -2.65
CA LYS A 62 -14.39 -1.33 -2.73
C LYS A 62 -15.12 -1.59 -4.05
N GLY A 63 -14.48 -2.27 -5.01
CA GLY A 63 -15.16 -2.73 -6.21
C GLY A 63 -16.12 -3.86 -5.84
N GLN A 64 -17.41 -3.68 -6.08
CA GLN A 64 -18.35 -4.81 -6.05
C GLN A 64 -17.93 -5.77 -7.15
N LYS A 65 -17.79 -7.07 -6.83
CA LYS A 65 -17.74 -8.09 -7.88
C LYS A 65 -19.03 -7.97 -8.66
N SER A 66 -18.94 -7.75 -9.98
CA SER A 66 -20.13 -7.70 -10.80
C SER A 66 -20.84 -9.06 -10.68
N ASN A 67 -22.13 -9.04 -10.38
CA ASN A 67 -22.98 -10.24 -10.43
C ASN A 67 -23.25 -10.69 -11.87
N LEU A 68 -22.62 -10.08 -12.86
CA LEU A 68 -22.64 -10.57 -14.24
C LEU A 68 -21.97 -11.95 -14.28
N PRO A 69 -22.62 -12.94 -14.91
CA PRO A 69 -22.00 -14.25 -15.08
C PRO A 69 -20.63 -14.05 -15.71
N ASP A 70 -19.62 -14.61 -15.06
CA ASP A 70 -18.24 -14.59 -15.56
C ASP A 70 -18.29 -15.08 -17.02
N ARG A 71 -17.74 -14.30 -17.94
CA ARG A 71 -17.48 -14.80 -19.30
C ARG A 71 -16.78 -16.14 -19.14
N PRO A 72 -17.22 -17.20 -19.85
CA PRO A 72 -16.60 -18.50 -19.71
C PRO A 72 -15.09 -18.35 -19.89
N LYS A 73 -14.38 -18.52 -18.79
CA LYS A 73 -12.92 -18.50 -18.79
C LYS A 73 -12.51 -19.68 -19.65
N LYS A 74 -11.77 -19.42 -20.73
CA LYS A 74 -11.11 -20.52 -21.45
C LYS A 74 -10.43 -21.38 -20.41
N PRO A 75 -10.64 -22.71 -20.39
CA PRO A 75 -9.95 -23.58 -19.46
C PRO A 75 -8.46 -23.31 -19.60
N ARG A 76 -7.86 -22.77 -18.56
CA ARG A 76 -6.41 -22.68 -18.48
C ARG A 76 -5.93 -24.12 -18.33
N GLY A 77 -5.11 -24.60 -19.26
CA GLY A 77 -4.38 -25.85 -19.05
C GLY A 77 -3.77 -25.83 -17.66
N GLY A 78 -3.93 -26.88 -16.89
CA GLY A 78 -3.41 -26.96 -15.53
C GLY A 78 -1.94 -26.56 -15.53
N HIS A 79 -1.52 -25.77 -14.55
CA HIS A 79 -0.11 -25.45 -14.39
C HIS A 79 0.62 -26.77 -14.12
N PRO A 80 1.66 -27.14 -14.88
CA PRO A 80 2.44 -28.33 -14.56
C PRO A 80 2.92 -28.21 -13.12
N GLY A 81 2.72 -29.26 -12.33
CA GLY A 81 3.19 -29.30 -10.95
C GLY A 81 4.70 -29.07 -10.92
N VAL A 82 5.16 -28.15 -10.10
CA VAL A 82 6.60 -27.97 -9.85
C VAL A 82 6.95 -28.84 -8.65
N ALA A 83 7.74 -29.88 -8.87
CA ALA A 83 8.30 -30.67 -7.77
C ALA A 83 9.22 -29.77 -6.93
N ARG A 84 9.16 -29.91 -5.62
CA ARG A 84 10.09 -29.25 -4.72
C ARG A 84 11.48 -29.85 -4.89
N ALA A 85 12.50 -29.02 -4.98
CA ALA A 85 13.88 -29.46 -4.95
C ALA A 85 14.20 -30.10 -3.59
N LEU A 86 15.00 -31.16 -3.61
CA LEU A 86 15.52 -31.77 -2.39
C LEU A 86 16.37 -30.79 -1.60
N THR A 87 16.34 -30.90 -0.26
CA THR A 87 17.18 -30.12 0.65
C THR A 87 18.63 -30.61 0.53
N GLU A 88 19.58 -29.69 0.31
CA GLU A 88 21.00 -30.04 0.15
C GLU A 88 21.57 -30.73 1.41
N HIS A 89 21.14 -30.29 2.59
CA HIS A 89 21.60 -30.82 3.88
C HIS A 89 20.40 -31.20 4.75
N PRO A 90 19.81 -32.41 4.56
CA PRO A 90 18.72 -32.86 5.42
C PRO A 90 19.24 -33.21 6.83
N ASP A 91 18.44 -32.92 7.85
CA ASP A 91 18.79 -33.23 9.25
C ASP A 91 18.89 -34.76 9.50
N ARG A 92 18.17 -35.55 8.71
CA ARG A 92 18.14 -37.02 8.82
C ARG A 92 17.87 -37.66 7.47
N ILE A 93 18.59 -38.71 7.16
CA ILE A 93 18.35 -39.59 6.02
C ILE A 93 17.83 -40.94 6.53
N ILE A 94 16.76 -41.44 5.92
CA ILE A 94 16.20 -42.76 6.17
C ILE A 94 16.29 -43.55 4.89
N GLU A 95 17.01 -44.65 4.93
CA GLU A 95 17.12 -45.58 3.79
C GLU A 95 16.00 -46.61 3.88
N ALA A 96 15.19 -46.67 2.83
CA ALA A 96 14.19 -47.73 2.62
C ALA A 96 14.73 -48.69 1.59
N THR A 97 15.26 -49.81 2.03
CA THR A 97 15.91 -50.79 1.14
C THR A 97 14.96 -51.92 0.75
N LEU A 98 15.11 -52.41 -0.46
CA LEU A 98 14.43 -53.60 -0.92
C LEU A 98 15.30 -54.83 -0.54
N ALA A 99 14.87 -55.54 0.49
CA ALA A 99 15.57 -56.76 0.91
C ALA A 99 15.22 -57.98 0.05
N ALA A 100 13.98 -58.05 -0.44
CA ALA A 100 13.52 -59.15 -1.29
C ALA A 100 12.38 -58.67 -2.25
N CYS A 101 12.23 -59.35 -3.35
CA CYS A 101 11.17 -59.12 -4.30
C CYS A 101 9.79 -59.50 -3.72
N PRO A 102 8.81 -58.58 -3.66
CA PRO A 102 7.48 -58.87 -3.11
C PRO A 102 6.66 -59.86 -3.91
N HIS A 103 7.08 -60.20 -5.13
CA HIS A 103 6.37 -61.12 -6.03
C HIS A 103 6.92 -62.54 -5.97
N CYS A 104 8.24 -62.74 -5.83
CA CYS A 104 8.87 -64.06 -5.91
C CYS A 104 9.82 -64.37 -4.72
N ALA A 105 9.92 -63.49 -3.74
CA ALA A 105 10.78 -63.57 -2.55
C ALA A 105 12.30 -63.71 -2.87
N HIS A 106 12.75 -63.45 -4.09
CA HIS A 106 14.17 -63.38 -4.43
C HIS A 106 14.86 -62.27 -3.63
N ALA A 107 15.97 -62.60 -2.96
CA ALA A 107 16.75 -61.63 -2.18
C ALA A 107 17.47 -60.66 -3.15
N PHE A 108 17.29 -59.32 -2.94
CA PHE A 108 17.96 -58.31 -3.75
C PHE A 108 19.41 -58.11 -3.30
N GLY A 109 20.34 -58.22 -4.27
CA GLY A 109 21.72 -57.82 -4.11
C GLY A 109 21.97 -56.39 -4.63
N PRO A 110 23.16 -55.79 -4.37
CA PRO A 110 23.48 -54.44 -4.82
C PRO A 110 23.33 -54.23 -6.34
N ALA A 111 23.49 -55.27 -7.14
CA ALA A 111 23.35 -55.24 -8.62
C ALA A 111 21.88 -55.16 -9.09
N ASP A 112 20.92 -55.50 -8.24
CA ASP A 112 19.50 -55.52 -8.57
C ASP A 112 18.85 -54.12 -8.30
N LEU A 113 19.54 -53.21 -7.61
CA LEU A 113 19.06 -51.86 -7.31
C LEU A 113 19.42 -50.91 -8.45
N LEU A 114 18.40 -50.35 -9.13
CA LEU A 114 18.57 -49.52 -10.32
C LEU A 114 18.67 -48.00 -9.99
N GLU A 115 17.83 -47.51 -9.10
CA GLU A 115 17.75 -46.07 -8.80
C GLU A 115 17.25 -45.82 -7.40
N ILE A 116 17.56 -44.63 -6.87
CA ILE A 116 17.03 -44.10 -5.62
C ILE A 116 16.02 -43.00 -5.96
N HIS A 117 14.75 -43.22 -5.63
CA HIS A 117 13.73 -42.16 -5.70
C HIS A 117 13.60 -41.47 -4.33
N ALA A 118 14.21 -40.32 -4.20
CA ALA A 118 14.26 -39.55 -2.95
C ALA A 118 13.15 -38.47 -2.89
N TYR A 119 12.64 -38.25 -1.69
CA TYR A 119 11.75 -37.13 -1.37
C TYR A 119 11.99 -36.66 0.08
N ASP A 120 11.80 -35.37 0.34
CA ASP A 120 11.89 -34.80 1.68
C ASP A 120 10.55 -34.87 2.40
N HIS A 121 10.55 -35.39 3.64
CA HIS A 121 9.46 -35.25 4.59
C HIS A 121 9.84 -34.18 5.61
N ILE A 122 9.10 -33.05 5.64
CA ILE A 122 9.42 -31.88 6.44
C ILE A 122 8.38 -31.72 7.55
N ASP A 123 8.84 -31.71 8.78
CA ASP A 123 8.01 -31.54 9.97
C ASP A 123 8.63 -30.49 10.90
N LEU A 124 7.86 -30.00 11.86
CA LEU A 124 8.31 -29.09 12.91
C LEU A 124 8.43 -29.81 14.24
N PRO A 125 9.56 -29.67 14.95
CA PRO A 125 9.65 -30.17 16.32
C PRO A 125 8.71 -29.35 17.22
N PRO A 126 8.32 -29.86 18.40
CA PRO A 126 7.58 -29.11 19.41
C PRO A 126 8.30 -27.81 19.77
N LEU A 127 7.63 -26.66 19.51
CA LEU A 127 8.19 -25.34 19.80
C LEU A 127 8.07 -25.06 21.31
N ARG A 128 9.20 -24.95 22.03
CA ARG A 128 9.24 -24.66 23.44
C ARG A 128 10.05 -23.42 23.75
N PRO A 129 9.58 -22.53 24.66
CA PRO A 129 10.38 -21.40 25.11
C PRO A 129 11.59 -21.85 25.92
N ILE A 130 12.67 -21.09 25.83
CA ILE A 130 13.80 -21.20 26.71
C ILE A 130 13.50 -20.36 27.96
N VAL A 131 13.40 -20.97 29.12
CA VAL A 131 13.14 -20.29 30.40
C VAL A 131 14.44 -20.23 31.21
N THR A 132 15.00 -19.03 31.37
CA THR A 132 16.17 -18.79 32.19
C THR A 132 15.75 -18.19 33.54
N ARG A 133 16.11 -18.82 34.64
CA ARG A 133 15.88 -18.30 36.00
C ARG A 133 17.12 -17.55 36.47
N VAL A 134 16.98 -16.29 36.84
CA VAL A 134 18.05 -15.48 37.43
C VAL A 134 17.82 -15.36 38.92
N ASN A 135 18.69 -15.99 39.71
CA ASN A 135 18.68 -15.90 41.20
C ASN A 135 19.60 -14.76 41.64
N ARG A 136 19.01 -13.66 42.10
CA ARG A 136 19.75 -12.49 42.59
C ARG A 136 19.83 -12.54 44.11
N HIS A 137 21.03 -12.73 44.63
CA HIS A 137 21.25 -12.77 46.09
C HIS A 137 21.21 -11.34 46.66
N ARG A 138 20.63 -11.22 47.85
CA ARG A 138 20.59 -9.99 48.66
C ARG A 138 21.15 -10.31 50.06
N GLY A 139 21.85 -9.36 50.61
CA GLY A 139 22.44 -9.47 51.94
C GLY A 139 22.50 -8.13 52.66
N VAL A 140 22.85 -8.19 53.96
CA VAL A 140 23.18 -7.03 54.76
C VAL A 140 24.67 -7.04 54.99
N CYS A 141 25.38 -5.97 54.66
CA CYS A 141 26.80 -5.83 54.91
C CYS A 141 27.07 -5.80 56.42
N SER A 142 27.88 -6.70 56.91
CA SER A 142 28.25 -6.79 58.35
C SER A 142 29.02 -5.55 58.84
N CYS A 143 29.72 -4.86 57.93
CA CYS A 143 30.52 -3.67 58.24
C CYS A 143 29.65 -2.41 58.29
N CYS A 144 28.92 -2.07 57.23
CA CYS A 144 28.16 -0.81 57.11
C CYS A 144 26.65 -0.97 57.33
N GLN A 145 26.16 -2.17 57.64
CA GLN A 145 24.74 -2.50 57.87
C GLN A 145 23.79 -2.16 56.70
N LYS A 146 24.32 -1.82 55.52
CA LYS A 146 23.52 -1.52 54.34
C LYS A 146 23.04 -2.79 53.65
N ARG A 147 21.77 -2.80 53.23
CA ARG A 147 21.23 -3.85 52.37
C ARG A 147 21.75 -3.66 50.94
N VAL A 148 22.32 -4.70 50.40
CA VAL A 148 22.86 -4.75 49.03
C VAL A 148 22.29 -5.96 48.30
N GLY A 149 22.18 -5.87 46.96
CA GLY A 149 21.76 -6.98 46.12
C GLY A 149 22.67 -7.10 44.91
N ALA A 150 22.88 -8.31 44.45
CA ALA A 150 23.64 -8.54 43.23
C ALA A 150 22.99 -7.81 42.04
N PRO A 151 23.77 -7.18 41.17
CA PRO A 151 23.24 -6.62 39.93
C PRO A 151 22.61 -7.71 39.07
N ALA A 152 21.70 -7.36 38.17
CA ALA A 152 21.24 -8.30 37.19
C ALA A 152 22.39 -8.58 36.20
N PRO A 153 22.51 -9.82 35.68
CA PRO A 153 23.40 -10.08 34.54
C PRO A 153 22.96 -9.29 33.34
N GLU A 154 23.91 -8.96 32.47
CA GLU A 154 23.64 -8.28 31.21
C GLU A 154 22.63 -9.07 30.35
N GLY A 155 21.63 -8.37 29.80
CA GLY A 155 20.53 -8.98 29.03
C GLY A 155 19.41 -9.60 29.85
N PHE A 156 19.52 -9.61 31.22
CA PHE A 156 18.51 -10.13 32.15
C PHE A 156 18.04 -9.08 33.17
N GLU A 157 18.05 -7.83 32.79
CA GLU A 157 17.63 -6.72 33.64
C GLU A 157 16.16 -6.86 34.05
N ALA A 158 15.83 -6.38 35.22
CA ALA A 158 14.46 -6.42 35.71
C ALA A 158 13.55 -5.51 34.88
N GLY A 159 12.34 -5.95 34.62
CA GLY A 159 11.32 -5.10 33.91
C GLY A 159 10.36 -5.89 33.04
N SER A 160 10.79 -6.97 32.42
CA SER A 160 9.90 -7.85 31.63
C SER A 160 10.35 -9.30 31.76
N PRO A 161 9.43 -10.26 31.97
CA PRO A 161 9.77 -11.66 31.89
C PRO A 161 9.99 -12.15 30.44
N PHE A 162 9.74 -11.30 29.45
CA PHE A 162 9.80 -11.66 28.04
C PHE A 162 11.08 -11.09 27.42
N GLY A 163 11.92 -11.98 26.91
CA GLY A 163 13.19 -11.64 26.28
C GLY A 163 13.01 -10.98 24.89
N PRO A 164 14.12 -10.48 24.31
CA PRO A 164 14.10 -9.71 23.06
C PRO A 164 13.58 -10.55 21.87
N GLY A 165 13.95 -11.83 21.75
CA GLY A 165 13.48 -12.71 20.69
C GLY A 165 11.96 -12.92 20.72
N LEU A 166 11.38 -13.14 21.91
CA LEU A 166 9.93 -13.26 22.07
C LEU A 166 9.22 -11.92 21.78
N SER A 167 9.81 -10.81 22.22
CA SER A 167 9.30 -9.46 21.92
C SER A 167 9.27 -9.19 20.42
N ALA A 168 10.34 -9.51 19.70
CA ALA A 168 10.42 -9.39 18.24
C ALA A 168 9.37 -10.26 17.54
N LEU A 169 9.17 -11.51 18.00
CA LEU A 169 8.15 -12.41 17.45
C LEU A 169 6.73 -11.85 17.65
N ILE A 170 6.41 -11.34 18.84
CA ILE A 170 5.11 -10.72 19.15
C ILE A 170 4.86 -9.51 18.25
N ILE A 171 5.84 -8.62 18.07
CA ILE A 171 5.74 -7.47 17.19
C ILE A 171 5.55 -7.94 15.75
N HIS A 172 6.31 -8.94 15.30
CA HIS A 172 6.17 -9.51 13.97
C HIS A 172 4.76 -10.05 13.72
N LEU A 173 4.24 -10.88 14.61
CA LEU A 173 2.91 -11.48 14.49
C LEU A 173 1.80 -10.42 14.54
N HIS A 174 1.93 -9.40 15.38
CA HIS A 174 0.96 -8.32 15.44
C HIS A 174 1.01 -7.43 14.21
N VAL A 175 2.17 -6.87 13.86
CA VAL A 175 2.31 -5.85 12.80
C VAL A 175 2.26 -6.48 11.41
N THR A 176 2.99 -7.59 11.19
CA THR A 176 3.14 -8.19 9.85
C THR A 176 1.98 -9.11 9.50
N GLN A 177 1.48 -9.88 10.49
CA GLN A 177 0.40 -10.84 10.30
C GLN A 177 -0.97 -10.29 10.74
N ALA A 178 -1.02 -9.05 11.23
CA ALA A 178 -2.22 -8.35 11.68
C ALA A 178 -3.02 -9.14 12.76
N ILE A 179 -2.35 -9.89 13.64
CA ILE A 179 -3.02 -10.65 14.70
C ILE A 179 -3.36 -9.69 15.85
N GLY A 180 -4.65 -9.59 16.19
CA GLY A 180 -5.11 -8.80 17.34
C GLY A 180 -4.68 -9.42 18.67
N PHE A 181 -4.59 -8.62 19.74
CA PHE A 181 -3.97 -9.00 21.02
C PHE A 181 -4.58 -10.28 21.64
N GLN A 182 -5.89 -10.38 21.69
CA GLN A 182 -6.57 -11.56 22.22
C GLN A 182 -6.20 -12.84 21.45
N ARG A 183 -6.23 -12.76 20.12
CA ARG A 183 -5.86 -13.92 19.28
C ARG A 183 -4.37 -14.22 19.38
N LEU A 184 -3.54 -13.20 19.53
CA LEU A 184 -2.09 -13.34 19.70
C LEU A 184 -1.77 -14.00 21.05
N ALA A 185 -2.40 -13.58 22.15
CA ALA A 185 -2.24 -14.21 23.44
C ALA A 185 -2.60 -15.71 23.41
N ARG A 186 -3.72 -16.06 22.75
CA ARG A 186 -4.13 -17.45 22.54
C ARG A 186 -3.09 -18.25 21.73
N LEU A 187 -2.64 -17.68 20.59
CA LEU A 187 -1.62 -18.31 19.74
C LEU A 187 -0.33 -18.58 20.51
N MET A 188 0.10 -17.65 21.38
CA MET A 188 1.31 -17.83 22.19
C MET A 188 1.19 -19.04 23.14
N VAL A 189 0.00 -19.27 23.70
CA VAL A 189 -0.24 -20.44 24.54
C VAL A 189 -0.30 -21.72 23.71
N GLU A 190 -1.09 -21.73 22.64
CA GLU A 190 -1.39 -22.94 21.87
C GLU A 190 -0.18 -23.45 21.06
N VAL A 191 0.64 -22.54 20.53
CA VAL A 191 1.77 -22.91 19.66
C VAL A 191 3.10 -22.96 20.40
N PHE A 192 3.32 -22.02 21.33
CA PHE A 192 4.62 -21.84 21.98
C PHE A 192 4.62 -22.21 23.47
N GLY A 193 3.47 -22.54 24.06
CA GLY A 193 3.33 -22.81 25.49
C GLY A 193 3.63 -21.61 26.41
N VAL A 194 3.51 -20.37 25.87
CA VAL A 194 3.82 -19.13 26.59
C VAL A 194 2.53 -18.43 27.01
N THR A 195 2.29 -18.37 28.32
CA THR A 195 1.17 -17.57 28.86
C THR A 195 1.53 -16.10 28.87
N ILE A 196 0.76 -15.28 28.15
CA ILE A 196 0.93 -13.83 28.06
C ILE A 196 -0.42 -13.14 28.05
N SER A 197 -0.58 -12.04 28.79
CA SER A 197 -1.79 -11.22 28.76
C SER A 197 -1.77 -10.19 27.63
N GLU A 198 -2.96 -9.71 27.22
CA GLU A 198 -3.06 -8.62 26.26
C GLU A 198 -2.35 -7.34 26.72
N GLY A 199 -2.42 -7.04 28.02
CA GLY A 199 -1.69 -5.92 28.60
C GLY A 199 -0.17 -6.07 28.51
N ALA A 200 0.35 -7.30 28.67
CA ALA A 200 1.78 -7.55 28.49
C ALA A 200 2.21 -7.42 27.03
N ILE A 201 1.38 -7.82 26.07
CA ILE A 201 1.60 -7.58 24.62
C ILE A 201 1.64 -6.07 24.34
N ALA A 202 0.68 -5.29 24.86
CA ALA A 202 0.68 -3.84 24.73
C ALA A 202 1.94 -3.20 25.32
N ASN A 203 2.40 -3.68 26.48
CA ASN A 203 3.64 -3.19 27.11
C ASN A 203 4.90 -3.55 26.30
N ILE A 204 4.93 -4.69 25.63
CA ILE A 204 6.03 -5.04 24.71
C ILE A 204 6.08 -4.04 23.55
N LEU A 205 4.94 -3.75 22.91
CA LEU A 205 4.86 -2.75 21.84
C LEU A 205 5.25 -1.34 22.32
N ALA A 206 4.79 -0.94 23.50
CA ALA A 206 5.13 0.36 24.07
C ALA A 206 6.65 0.51 24.32
N ARG A 207 7.29 -0.53 24.88
CA ARG A 207 8.75 -0.53 25.07
C ARG A 207 9.53 -0.55 23.76
N ALA A 208 8.99 -1.16 22.72
CA ALA A 208 9.59 -1.19 21.40
C ALA A 208 9.50 0.15 20.64
N GLN A 209 8.68 1.11 21.10
CA GLN A 209 8.49 2.38 20.42
C GLN A 209 9.81 3.13 20.22
N ALA A 210 10.55 3.38 21.30
CA ALA A 210 11.78 4.17 21.22
C ALA A 210 12.83 3.56 20.29
N PRO A 211 13.24 2.27 20.45
CA PRO A 211 14.23 1.67 19.57
C PRO A 211 13.76 1.60 18.10
N LEU A 212 12.49 1.33 17.83
CA LEU A 212 11.97 1.29 16.47
C LEU A 212 11.94 2.69 15.82
N VAL A 213 11.56 3.73 16.56
CA VAL A 213 11.59 5.11 16.07
C VAL A 213 13.03 5.54 15.77
N VAL A 214 13.98 5.23 16.67
CA VAL A 214 15.41 5.50 16.44
C VAL A 214 15.91 4.76 15.20
N ALA A 215 15.57 3.49 15.02
CA ALA A 215 15.95 2.70 13.85
C ALA A 215 15.33 3.23 12.53
N ALA A 216 14.18 3.90 12.60
CA ALA A 216 13.53 4.49 11.42
C ALA A 216 14.12 5.84 10.99
N GLN A 217 14.86 6.54 11.84
CA GLN A 217 15.46 7.85 11.53
C GLN A 217 16.47 7.80 10.36
N PRO A 218 17.46 6.89 10.34
CA PRO A 218 18.38 6.78 9.20
C PRO A 218 17.65 6.39 7.90
N LEU A 219 16.54 5.65 7.98
CA LEU A 219 15.72 5.31 6.81
C LEU A 219 15.06 6.56 6.23
N ALA A 220 14.48 7.41 7.09
CA ALA A 220 13.94 8.70 6.68
C ALA A 220 15.02 9.59 6.02
N GLN A 221 16.21 9.61 6.59
CA GLN A 221 17.34 10.37 6.02
C GLN A 221 17.76 9.82 4.67
N ALA A 222 17.87 8.50 4.51
CA ALA A 222 18.21 7.87 3.24
C ALA A 222 17.19 8.18 2.13
N VAL A 223 15.89 8.20 2.46
CA VAL A 223 14.85 8.65 1.51
C VAL A 223 15.00 10.12 1.19
N ARG A 224 15.19 10.97 2.20
CA ARG A 224 15.28 12.44 2.04
C ARG A 224 16.44 12.88 1.13
N THR A 225 17.57 12.18 1.20
CA THR A 225 18.77 12.48 0.42
C THR A 225 18.81 11.78 -0.95
N SER A 226 17.81 10.97 -1.27
CA SER A 226 17.77 10.25 -2.55
C SER A 226 17.40 11.18 -3.71
N PRO A 227 18.01 11.00 -4.90
CA PRO A 227 17.70 11.80 -6.08
C PRO A 227 16.29 11.54 -6.62
N VAL A 228 15.76 10.32 -6.43
CA VAL A 228 14.42 9.94 -6.86
C VAL A 228 13.62 9.46 -5.66
N VAL A 229 12.51 10.13 -5.38
CA VAL A 229 11.61 9.81 -4.26
C VAL A 229 10.20 9.55 -4.78
N GLY A 230 9.65 8.41 -4.40
CA GLY A 230 8.25 8.08 -4.60
C GLY A 230 7.44 8.36 -3.34
N SER A 231 6.18 8.79 -3.48
CA SER A 231 5.27 8.99 -2.36
C SER A 231 3.84 8.61 -2.72
N ASP A 232 3.12 8.16 -1.71
CA ASP A 232 1.69 7.87 -1.76
C ASP A 232 1.10 7.94 -0.35
N GLU A 233 -0.22 8.07 -0.23
CA GLU A 233 -0.89 8.13 1.05
C GLU A 233 -2.21 7.35 1.06
N THR A 234 -2.60 6.91 2.23
CA THR A 234 -3.87 6.22 2.46
C THR A 234 -4.48 6.65 3.79
N SER A 235 -5.82 6.66 3.86
CA SER A 235 -6.51 7.00 5.10
C SER A 235 -6.22 5.98 6.20
N ALA A 236 -6.11 6.42 7.44
CA ALA A 236 -6.04 5.61 8.65
C ALA A 236 -7.05 6.14 9.67
N ARG A 237 -7.28 5.40 10.76
CA ARG A 237 -8.06 5.89 11.89
C ARG A 237 -7.23 5.75 13.16
N VAL A 238 -7.16 6.83 13.95
CA VAL A 238 -6.46 6.86 15.23
C VAL A 238 -7.40 7.46 16.28
N GLY A 239 -7.71 6.71 17.31
CA GLY A 239 -8.66 7.15 18.34
C GLY A 239 -10.03 7.54 17.77
N GLY A 240 -10.51 6.82 16.74
CA GLY A 240 -11.78 7.11 16.07
C GLY A 240 -11.75 8.27 15.06
N LYS A 241 -10.67 9.07 15.00
CA LYS A 241 -10.51 10.20 14.07
C LYS A 241 -9.82 9.79 12.78
N THR A 242 -10.09 10.49 11.68
CA THR A 242 -9.42 10.26 10.38
C THR A 242 -8.02 10.82 10.43
N TRP A 243 -7.05 9.96 10.16
CA TRP A 243 -5.64 10.22 10.00
C TRP A 243 -5.18 9.72 8.64
N TRP A 244 -3.91 9.96 8.28
CA TRP A 244 -3.34 9.59 7.01
C TRP A 244 -1.98 8.93 7.21
N GLN A 245 -1.84 7.76 6.61
CA GLN A 245 -0.56 7.10 6.50
C GLN A 245 0.08 7.47 5.18
N TRP A 246 1.24 8.07 5.26
CA TRP A 246 2.10 8.38 4.14
C TRP A 246 3.20 7.34 4.03
N VAL A 247 3.61 7.05 2.79
CA VAL A 247 4.83 6.32 2.47
C VAL A 247 5.69 7.20 1.58
N LEU A 248 6.96 7.26 1.92
CA LEU A 248 8.00 7.92 1.13
C LEU A 248 9.09 6.88 0.91
N LEU A 249 9.51 6.69 -0.31
CA LEU A 249 10.47 5.65 -0.65
C LEU A 249 11.49 6.09 -1.69
N SER A 250 12.65 5.47 -1.62
CA SER A 250 13.71 5.52 -2.60
C SER A 250 14.07 4.10 -3.07
N SER A 251 15.12 3.96 -3.84
CA SER A 251 15.66 2.64 -4.23
C SER A 251 16.22 1.84 -3.05
N THR A 252 16.62 2.50 -1.97
CA THR A 252 17.34 1.88 -0.83
C THR A 252 16.57 1.88 0.48
N ALA A 253 15.57 2.74 0.64
CA ALA A 253 14.82 2.86 1.89
C ALA A 253 13.34 3.16 1.67
N ILE A 254 12.52 2.71 2.62
CA ILE A 254 11.08 2.97 2.67
C ILE A 254 10.75 3.51 4.06
N TYR A 255 10.12 4.67 4.10
CA TYR A 255 9.71 5.34 5.32
C TYR A 255 8.20 5.53 5.38
N HIS A 256 7.58 5.16 6.49
CA HIS A 256 6.17 5.37 6.77
C HIS A 256 5.98 6.35 7.91
N VAL A 257 4.97 7.20 7.79
CA VAL A 257 4.52 8.07 8.88
C VAL A 257 2.99 8.14 8.89
N ILE A 258 2.39 8.23 10.08
CA ILE A 258 0.95 8.37 10.27
C ILE A 258 0.67 9.69 10.98
N VAL A 259 -0.06 10.58 10.31
CA VAL A 259 -0.34 11.96 10.77
C VAL A 259 -1.83 12.30 10.61
N ASP A 260 -2.26 13.36 11.25
CA ASP A 260 -3.66 13.82 11.28
C ASP A 260 -4.13 14.54 10.01
N THR A 261 -3.25 14.73 9.04
CA THR A 261 -3.53 15.51 7.83
C THR A 261 -3.08 14.84 6.54
N ARG A 262 -3.77 15.16 5.44
CA ARG A 262 -3.39 14.84 4.07
C ARG A 262 -2.71 16.01 3.35
N ALA A 263 -2.44 17.12 4.02
CA ALA A 263 -1.91 18.33 3.40
C ALA A 263 -0.46 18.15 2.91
N ALA A 264 -0.09 18.92 1.88
CA ALA A 264 1.27 18.96 1.29
C ALA A 264 2.37 19.22 2.34
N ARG A 265 2.04 19.91 3.44
CA ARG A 265 2.97 20.21 4.54
C ARG A 265 3.65 18.95 5.12
N VAL A 266 2.99 17.80 5.09
CA VAL A 266 3.59 16.54 5.57
C VAL A 266 4.85 16.19 4.79
N VAL A 267 4.80 16.33 3.47
CA VAL A 267 5.95 16.10 2.60
C VAL A 267 7.00 17.21 2.76
N THR A 268 6.57 18.47 2.85
CA THR A 268 7.47 19.61 3.04
C THR A 268 8.24 19.51 4.36
N GLU A 269 7.56 19.18 5.45
CA GLU A 269 8.17 18.94 6.76
C GLU A 269 9.12 17.73 6.73
N PHE A 270 8.72 16.64 6.06
CA PHE A 270 9.58 15.47 5.89
C PHE A 270 10.86 15.82 5.14
N LEU A 271 10.76 16.53 4.02
CA LEU A 271 11.92 16.91 3.20
C LEU A 271 12.87 17.88 3.92
N SER A 272 12.35 18.71 4.84
CA SER A 272 13.16 19.63 5.65
C SER A 272 14.18 20.46 4.83
N GLY A 273 13.72 20.98 3.68
CA GLY A 273 14.55 21.76 2.74
C GLY A 273 15.26 20.94 1.68
N ALA A 274 15.30 19.62 1.75
CA ALA A 274 15.83 18.79 0.67
C ALA A 274 14.92 18.85 -0.56
N GLN A 275 15.52 18.81 -1.74
CA GLN A 275 14.80 18.82 -3.00
C GLN A 275 15.26 17.65 -3.89
N PRO A 276 14.52 16.54 -3.93
CA PRO A 276 14.80 15.45 -4.85
C PRO A 276 14.83 15.92 -6.31
N GLU A 277 15.67 15.34 -7.13
CA GLU A 277 15.68 15.63 -8.57
C GLU A 277 14.35 15.24 -9.24
N VAL A 278 13.80 14.08 -8.86
CA VAL A 278 12.50 13.61 -9.39
C VAL A 278 11.59 13.13 -8.28
N TRP A 279 10.38 13.69 -8.25
CA TRP A 279 9.28 13.24 -7.40
C TRP A 279 8.33 12.34 -8.17
N VAL A 280 8.09 11.13 -7.70
CA VAL A 280 7.21 10.14 -8.34
C VAL A 280 5.93 10.00 -7.54
N ALA A 281 4.81 10.42 -8.10
CA ALA A 281 3.52 10.37 -7.39
C ALA A 281 2.33 10.29 -8.37
N ASP A 282 1.14 10.22 -7.82
CA ASP A 282 -0.12 10.42 -8.54
C ASP A 282 -0.37 11.92 -8.82
N ARG A 283 -1.62 12.28 -9.15
CA ARG A 283 -2.02 13.67 -9.42
C ARG A 283 -2.66 14.38 -8.22
N TYR A 284 -2.58 13.81 -7.04
CA TYR A 284 -3.10 14.47 -5.86
C TYR A 284 -2.37 15.80 -5.59
N ALA A 285 -3.13 16.86 -5.30
CA ALA A 285 -2.57 18.20 -5.15
C ALA A 285 -1.49 18.28 -4.04
N GLY A 286 -1.63 17.50 -2.97
CA GLY A 286 -0.63 17.42 -1.89
C GLY A 286 0.69 16.77 -2.29
N GLN A 287 0.79 16.21 -3.51
CA GLN A 287 2.01 15.61 -4.06
C GLN A 287 2.74 16.53 -5.04
N LEU A 288 2.30 17.80 -5.18
CA LEU A 288 2.87 18.73 -6.15
C LEU A 288 3.98 19.58 -5.54
N GLY A 289 5.02 19.87 -6.33
CA GLY A 289 6.05 20.87 -5.98
C GLY A 289 7.13 20.37 -5.02
N HIS A 290 7.30 19.07 -4.82
CA HIS A 290 8.25 18.50 -3.86
C HIS A 290 9.60 18.08 -4.45
N GLY A 291 9.75 18.07 -5.77
CA GLY A 291 11.01 17.79 -6.46
C GLY A 291 11.32 18.84 -7.51
N ALA A 292 12.56 18.87 -7.99
CA ALA A 292 12.95 19.72 -9.12
C ALA A 292 12.19 19.36 -10.40
N ALA A 293 11.84 18.08 -10.54
CA ALA A 293 10.98 17.56 -11.60
C ALA A 293 10.02 16.52 -11.04
N ARG A 294 8.99 16.16 -11.83
CA ARG A 294 8.01 15.13 -11.43
C ARG A 294 7.91 14.04 -12.49
N GLN A 295 7.65 12.82 -12.07
CA GLN A 295 7.17 11.72 -12.90
C GLN A 295 5.78 11.31 -12.42
N MET A 296 4.80 11.40 -13.30
CA MET A 296 3.42 10.96 -12.99
C MET A 296 3.31 9.44 -13.08
N CYS A 297 2.50 8.86 -12.21
CA CYS A 297 2.16 7.45 -12.26
C CYS A 297 1.30 7.14 -13.49
N LEU A 298 1.86 6.43 -14.48
CA LEU A 298 1.13 6.08 -15.70
C LEU A 298 -0.04 5.11 -15.45
N ALA A 299 -0.01 4.32 -14.36
CA ALA A 299 -1.13 3.45 -14.03
C ALA A 299 -2.41 4.21 -13.68
N HIS A 300 -2.29 5.34 -12.99
CA HIS A 300 -3.43 6.22 -12.71
C HIS A 300 -3.97 6.87 -14.00
N LEU A 301 -3.08 7.30 -14.88
CA LEU A 301 -3.48 7.87 -16.17
C LEU A 301 -4.20 6.85 -17.08
N LEU A 302 -3.79 5.58 -17.03
CA LEU A 302 -4.49 4.50 -17.74
C LEU A 302 -5.92 4.31 -17.21
N ARG A 303 -6.14 4.40 -15.90
CA ARG A 303 -7.48 4.33 -15.31
C ARG A 303 -8.34 5.52 -15.74
N ASP A 304 -7.78 6.72 -15.75
CA ASP A 304 -8.47 7.91 -16.20
C ASP A 304 -8.84 7.83 -17.71
N ALA A 305 -7.93 7.29 -18.55
CA ALA A 305 -8.20 7.05 -19.96
C ALA A 305 -9.31 5.98 -20.14
N ASN A 306 -9.30 4.90 -19.36
CA ASN A 306 -10.38 3.92 -19.38
C ASN A 306 -11.73 4.53 -19.03
N TYR A 307 -11.79 5.36 -17.98
CA TYR A 307 -13.01 6.05 -17.60
C TYR A 307 -13.54 6.96 -18.75
N ALA A 308 -12.63 7.70 -19.39
CA ALA A 308 -13.00 8.56 -20.50
C ALA A 308 -13.48 7.77 -21.75
N ILE A 309 -12.94 6.57 -22.00
CA ILE A 309 -13.41 5.65 -23.05
C ILE A 309 -14.81 5.15 -22.72
N GLU A 310 -15.06 4.73 -21.49
CA GLU A 310 -16.37 4.26 -21.02
C GLU A 310 -17.44 5.38 -21.05
N GLU A 311 -17.05 6.65 -20.91
CA GLU A 311 -17.91 7.82 -21.11
C GLU A 311 -18.26 8.06 -22.59
N GLY A 312 -17.72 7.26 -23.51
CA GLY A 312 -18.00 7.34 -24.94
C GLY A 312 -16.95 8.07 -25.79
N CYS A 313 -15.75 8.33 -25.26
CA CYS A 313 -14.65 8.93 -26.02
C CYS A 313 -13.83 7.88 -26.77
N ASN A 314 -14.16 7.63 -28.02
CA ASN A 314 -13.45 6.65 -28.86
C ASN A 314 -12.22 7.23 -29.61
N GLY A 315 -11.98 8.53 -29.55
CA GLY A 315 -10.84 9.21 -30.19
C GLY A 315 -9.71 9.44 -29.18
N PHE A 316 -9.63 10.66 -28.65
CA PHE A 316 -8.54 11.12 -27.76
C PHE A 316 -8.16 10.13 -26.64
N ALA A 317 -9.15 9.63 -25.88
CA ALA A 317 -8.87 8.77 -24.73
C ALA A 317 -8.30 7.40 -25.14
N LEU A 318 -8.75 6.85 -26.26
CA LEU A 318 -8.25 5.60 -26.82
C LEU A 318 -6.81 5.75 -27.32
N GLU A 319 -6.53 6.80 -28.08
CA GLU A 319 -5.18 7.10 -28.59
C GLU A 319 -4.22 7.40 -27.42
N PHE A 320 -4.67 8.16 -26.42
CA PHE A 320 -3.88 8.41 -25.21
C PHE A 320 -3.57 7.12 -24.45
N LYS A 321 -4.53 6.22 -24.29
CA LYS A 321 -4.31 4.89 -23.70
C LYS A 321 -3.24 4.11 -24.47
N TRP A 322 -3.30 4.09 -25.80
CA TRP A 322 -2.28 3.41 -26.62
C TRP A 322 -0.90 4.05 -26.48
N LEU A 323 -0.81 5.37 -26.39
CA LEU A 323 0.42 6.10 -26.15
C LEU A 323 1.05 5.70 -24.79
N LEU A 324 0.24 5.64 -23.73
CA LEU A 324 0.69 5.19 -22.41
C LEU A 324 1.16 3.72 -22.41
N LEU A 325 0.41 2.82 -23.07
CA LEU A 325 0.80 1.41 -23.19
C LEU A 325 2.11 1.24 -23.95
N ARG A 326 2.34 2.03 -25.03
CA ARG A 326 3.61 2.08 -25.75
C ARG A 326 4.74 2.56 -24.83
N ALA A 327 4.54 3.64 -24.09
CA ALA A 327 5.51 4.16 -23.14
C ALA A 327 5.87 3.11 -22.06
N ILE A 328 4.88 2.42 -21.49
CA ILE A 328 5.08 1.33 -20.51
C ILE A 328 5.86 0.17 -21.15
N SER A 329 5.55 -0.21 -22.40
CA SER A 329 6.29 -1.24 -23.11
C SER A 329 7.77 -0.90 -23.29
N ILE A 330 8.07 0.37 -23.61
CA ILE A 330 9.45 0.88 -23.67
C ILE A 330 10.08 0.79 -22.29
N GLY A 331 9.40 1.25 -21.24
CA GLY A 331 9.87 1.19 -19.86
C GLY A 331 10.24 -0.21 -19.39
N ARG A 332 9.48 -1.23 -19.80
CA ARG A 332 9.77 -2.64 -19.46
C ARG A 332 11.04 -3.17 -20.15
N ARG A 333 11.30 -2.74 -21.39
CA ARG A 333 12.47 -3.15 -22.19
C ARG A 333 13.69 -2.25 -21.96
N ARG A 334 13.53 -1.16 -21.22
CA ARG A 334 14.56 -0.15 -20.97
C ARG A 334 15.91 -0.72 -20.51
N PRO A 335 15.99 -1.75 -19.65
CA PRO A 335 17.27 -2.32 -19.24
C PRO A 335 18.12 -2.82 -20.42
N ASP A 336 17.47 -3.34 -21.46
CA ASP A 336 18.11 -3.96 -22.63
C ASP A 336 18.36 -2.98 -23.78
N LEU A 337 17.95 -1.71 -23.64
CA LEU A 337 18.03 -0.71 -24.71
C LEU A 337 19.19 0.27 -24.49
N LYS A 338 19.84 0.71 -25.59
CA LYS A 338 20.85 1.76 -25.56
C LYS A 338 20.23 3.13 -25.28
N ASP A 339 20.98 4.03 -24.66
CA ASP A 339 20.49 5.37 -24.32
C ASP A 339 20.09 6.18 -25.56
N SER A 340 20.84 6.06 -26.67
CA SER A 340 20.47 6.69 -27.94
C SER A 340 19.09 6.24 -28.45
N THR A 341 18.79 4.95 -28.31
CA THR A 341 17.46 4.40 -28.67
C THR A 341 16.37 4.92 -27.73
N LEU A 342 16.66 5.04 -26.43
CA LEU A 342 15.73 5.61 -25.47
C LEU A 342 15.43 7.09 -25.76
N HIS A 343 16.43 7.88 -26.14
CA HIS A 343 16.23 9.26 -26.56
C HIS A 343 15.36 9.37 -27.82
N GLN A 344 15.54 8.50 -28.81
CA GLN A 344 14.68 8.43 -30.00
C GLN A 344 13.23 8.08 -29.64
N TYR A 345 13.04 7.08 -28.78
CA TYR A 345 11.71 6.71 -28.29
C TYR A 345 11.04 7.84 -27.49
N ASN A 346 11.80 8.54 -26.66
CA ASN A 346 11.27 9.68 -25.93
C ASN A 346 10.77 10.79 -26.89
N ALA A 347 11.58 11.13 -27.89
CA ALA A 347 11.22 12.11 -28.92
C ALA A 347 9.98 11.66 -29.74
N ASP A 348 9.85 10.36 -30.03
CA ASP A 348 8.64 9.81 -30.70
C ASP A 348 7.40 9.94 -29.80
N LEU A 349 7.50 9.60 -28.49
CA LEU A 349 6.40 9.73 -27.55
C LEU A 349 5.96 11.18 -27.38
N GLU A 350 6.89 12.13 -27.29
CA GLU A 350 6.59 13.56 -27.18
C GLU A 350 5.87 14.08 -28.45
N ARG A 351 6.37 13.75 -29.65
CA ARG A 351 5.70 14.13 -30.90
C ARG A 351 4.27 13.57 -31.02
N ARG A 352 4.06 12.32 -30.56
CA ARG A 352 2.72 11.70 -30.53
C ARG A 352 1.81 12.39 -29.55
N LEU A 353 2.34 12.75 -28.37
CA LEU A 353 1.60 13.51 -27.37
C LEU A 353 1.20 14.90 -27.91
N ASP A 354 2.12 15.61 -28.58
CA ASP A 354 1.84 16.91 -29.18
C ASP A 354 0.73 16.84 -30.21
N ARG A 355 0.77 15.84 -31.10
CA ARG A 355 -0.29 15.59 -32.05
C ARG A 355 -1.62 15.32 -31.38
N LEU A 356 -1.61 14.52 -30.33
CA LEU A 356 -2.82 14.21 -29.57
C LEU A 356 -3.40 15.43 -28.86
N LEU A 357 -2.54 16.30 -28.34
CA LEU A 357 -2.92 17.55 -27.67
C LEU A 357 -3.23 18.73 -28.61
N SER A 358 -3.14 18.55 -29.91
CA SER A 358 -3.54 19.60 -30.91
C SER A 358 -5.05 19.67 -31.09
N HIS A 359 -5.81 18.61 -30.72
CA HIS A 359 -7.25 18.58 -30.93
C HIS A 359 -7.97 18.36 -29.59
N GLN A 360 -8.88 19.29 -29.27
CA GLN A 360 -9.61 19.21 -27.99
C GLN A 360 -10.75 18.18 -28.10
N PRO A 361 -10.84 17.22 -27.15
CA PRO A 361 -11.93 16.25 -27.15
C PRO A 361 -13.25 16.83 -26.66
N HIS A 362 -14.36 16.14 -26.98
CA HIS A 362 -15.71 16.63 -26.73
C HIS A 362 -16.33 16.16 -25.42
N THR A 363 -15.99 14.96 -24.91
CA THR A 363 -16.59 14.44 -23.67
C THR A 363 -16.02 15.10 -22.42
N PRO A 364 -16.78 15.25 -21.33
CA PRO A 364 -16.34 15.92 -20.12
C PRO A 364 -15.11 15.27 -19.48
N ALA A 365 -15.04 13.94 -19.39
CA ALA A 365 -13.89 13.25 -18.81
C ALA A 365 -12.64 13.43 -19.68
N SER A 366 -12.77 13.31 -21.01
CA SER A 366 -11.66 13.53 -21.95
C SER A 366 -11.16 14.95 -21.90
N ARG A 367 -12.06 15.94 -21.80
CA ARG A 367 -11.64 17.35 -21.63
C ARG A 367 -10.87 17.59 -20.35
N ARG A 368 -11.27 16.96 -19.24
CA ARG A 368 -10.52 17.03 -17.97
C ARG A 368 -9.13 16.41 -18.11
N LEU A 369 -9.06 15.23 -18.72
CA LEU A 369 -7.80 14.53 -18.97
C LEU A 369 -6.89 15.35 -19.91
N PHE A 370 -7.42 15.87 -21.00
CA PHE A 370 -6.71 16.73 -21.96
C PHE A 370 -6.11 17.98 -21.29
N LYS A 371 -6.92 18.71 -20.50
CA LYS A 371 -6.43 19.89 -19.77
C LYS A 371 -5.30 19.53 -18.79
N ALA A 372 -5.43 18.42 -18.08
CA ALA A 372 -4.39 17.94 -17.18
C ALA A 372 -3.11 17.59 -17.94
N MET A 373 -3.21 16.89 -19.08
CA MET A 373 -2.04 16.49 -19.86
C MET A 373 -1.35 17.68 -20.53
N ARG A 374 -2.09 18.70 -20.95
CA ARG A 374 -1.47 19.95 -21.44
C ARG A 374 -0.65 20.65 -20.37
N ARG A 375 -1.15 20.70 -19.15
CA ARG A 375 -0.45 21.31 -18.01
C ARG A 375 0.79 20.50 -17.60
N ASP A 376 0.64 19.18 -17.51
CA ASP A 376 1.60 18.28 -16.88
C ASP A 376 2.39 17.46 -17.91
N ARG A 377 2.47 17.91 -19.18
CA ARG A 377 3.05 17.17 -20.31
C ARG A 377 4.50 16.69 -20.06
N HIS A 378 5.31 17.49 -19.39
CA HIS A 378 6.73 17.21 -19.12
C HIS A 378 6.95 16.16 -18.01
N ASP A 379 5.88 15.73 -17.34
CA ASP A 379 5.92 14.80 -16.22
C ASP A 379 5.57 13.36 -16.62
N LEU A 380 5.38 13.07 -17.91
CA LEU A 380 4.87 11.79 -18.39
C LEU A 380 5.98 10.78 -18.71
N PHE A 381 7.08 11.20 -19.34
CA PHE A 381 8.01 10.30 -19.98
C PHE A 381 9.45 10.40 -19.48
N ARG A 382 9.71 11.06 -18.33
CA ARG A 382 11.06 11.16 -17.74
C ARG A 382 11.73 9.82 -17.52
N PHE A 383 10.94 8.83 -17.11
CA PHE A 383 11.43 7.46 -16.90
C PHE A 383 12.04 6.82 -18.15
N VAL A 384 11.74 7.31 -19.35
CA VAL A 384 12.26 6.74 -20.59
C VAL A 384 13.77 6.93 -20.69
N THR A 385 14.26 8.12 -20.39
CA THR A 385 15.68 8.50 -20.44
C THR A 385 16.39 8.41 -19.08
N ARG A 386 15.64 8.42 -17.98
CA ARG A 386 16.14 8.27 -16.62
C ARG A 386 15.84 6.86 -16.09
N ARG A 387 16.87 5.99 -16.07
CA ARG A 387 16.72 4.56 -15.71
C ARG A 387 16.32 4.34 -14.26
N ASP A 388 16.71 5.24 -13.37
CA ASP A 388 16.41 5.27 -11.95
C ASP A 388 14.96 5.69 -11.64
N VAL A 389 14.25 6.31 -12.61
CA VAL A 389 12.86 6.79 -12.42
C VAL A 389 11.87 5.71 -12.84
N PRO A 390 10.95 5.25 -11.96
CA PRO A 390 9.90 4.31 -12.31
C PRO A 390 8.77 5.00 -13.09
N TYR A 391 8.13 4.27 -14.02
CA TYR A 391 6.98 4.77 -14.78
C TYR A 391 5.65 4.67 -14.04
N THR A 392 5.63 4.01 -12.88
CA THR A 392 4.44 3.91 -12.02
C THR A 392 4.82 4.09 -10.56
N ASN A 393 3.83 4.48 -9.74
CA ASN A 393 3.97 4.58 -8.28
C ASN A 393 3.60 3.26 -7.56
N ASN A 394 3.62 2.13 -8.28
CA ASN A 394 3.19 0.84 -7.74
C ASN A 394 4.05 0.36 -6.54
N ALA A 395 5.28 0.84 -6.42
CA ALA A 395 6.12 0.53 -5.26
C ALA A 395 5.51 1.09 -3.98
N CYS A 396 5.07 2.35 -3.99
CA CYS A 396 4.37 2.99 -2.88
C CYS A 396 3.04 2.28 -2.57
N GLU A 397 2.24 1.98 -3.60
CA GLU A 397 0.98 1.23 -3.42
C GLU A 397 1.23 -0.14 -2.76
N ARG A 398 2.29 -0.87 -3.19
CA ARG A 398 2.67 -2.15 -2.56
C ARG A 398 3.13 -1.99 -1.13
N ALA A 399 3.87 -0.93 -0.82
CA ALA A 399 4.33 -0.65 0.54
C ALA A 399 3.16 -0.31 1.49
N LEU A 400 2.08 0.30 0.98
CA LEU A 400 0.87 0.61 1.76
C LEU A 400 -0.08 -0.58 1.94
N ARG A 401 -0.03 -1.61 1.10
CA ARG A 401 -0.96 -2.77 1.16
C ARG A 401 -1.00 -3.47 2.53
N PRO A 402 0.13 -3.77 3.19
CA PRO A 402 0.10 -4.38 4.52
C PRO A 402 -0.70 -3.56 5.53
N SER A 403 -0.57 -2.23 5.47
CA SER A 403 -1.30 -1.30 6.35
C SER A 403 -2.81 -1.32 6.09
N VAL A 404 -3.22 -1.47 4.83
CA VAL A 404 -4.64 -1.60 4.47
C VAL A 404 -5.22 -2.90 5.03
N ILE A 405 -4.46 -4.01 4.98
CA ILE A 405 -4.85 -5.30 5.56
C ILE A 405 -4.93 -5.17 7.09
N PHE A 406 -3.88 -4.63 7.72
CA PHE A 406 -3.83 -4.42 9.16
C PHE A 406 -5.05 -3.66 9.67
N ARG A 407 -5.39 -2.53 9.03
CA ARG A 407 -6.57 -1.73 9.40
C ARG A 407 -7.89 -2.49 9.33
N LYS A 408 -8.05 -3.34 8.32
CA LYS A 408 -9.27 -4.13 8.13
C LYS A 408 -9.41 -5.23 9.17
N VAL A 409 -8.31 -5.83 9.60
CA VAL A 409 -8.29 -6.95 10.54
C VAL A 409 -8.34 -6.45 11.99
N THR A 410 -7.55 -5.42 12.33
CA THR A 410 -7.40 -4.94 13.71
C THR A 410 -8.33 -3.78 14.08
N GLY A 411 -9.07 -3.19 13.12
CA GLY A 411 -9.92 -2.03 13.34
C GLY A 411 -9.15 -0.72 13.50
N CYS A 412 -7.93 -0.63 12.96
CA CYS A 412 -7.03 0.54 13.03
C CYS A 412 -6.37 0.76 14.42
N PHE A 413 -5.99 2.01 14.71
CA PHE A 413 -5.17 2.37 15.88
C PHE A 413 -6.03 2.98 16.98
N ARG A 414 -5.87 2.50 18.21
CA ARG A 414 -6.57 3.02 19.39
C ARG A 414 -5.91 4.30 19.92
N SER A 415 -4.60 4.46 19.70
CA SER A 415 -3.80 5.56 20.24
C SER A 415 -2.78 6.07 19.20
N LYS A 416 -2.30 7.31 19.43
CA LYS A 416 -1.23 7.92 18.63
C LYS A 416 0.07 7.11 18.72
N TRP A 417 0.49 6.72 19.93
CA TRP A 417 1.70 5.94 20.11
C TRP A 417 1.65 4.59 19.36
N GLY A 418 0.48 3.92 19.34
CA GLY A 418 0.31 2.67 18.59
C GLY A 418 0.44 2.87 17.08
N ALA A 419 -0.03 4.01 16.55
CA ALA A 419 0.16 4.37 15.15
C ALA A 419 1.64 4.67 14.83
N GLU A 420 2.36 5.34 15.74
CA GLU A 420 3.80 5.63 15.62
C GLU A 420 4.64 4.34 15.61
N VAL A 421 4.40 3.44 16.57
CA VAL A 421 5.05 2.11 16.61
C VAL A 421 4.82 1.36 15.32
N TYR A 422 3.58 1.34 14.84
CA TYR A 422 3.25 0.68 13.58
C TYR A 422 4.02 1.28 12.40
N ALA A 423 4.02 2.61 12.26
CA ALA A 423 4.70 3.30 11.17
C ALA A 423 6.22 3.05 11.19
N ALA A 424 6.85 3.16 12.37
CA ALA A 424 8.27 2.87 12.55
C ALA A 424 8.59 1.40 12.22
N THR A 425 7.80 0.46 12.73
CA THR A 425 7.96 -0.98 12.43
C THR A 425 7.78 -1.27 10.93
N ALA A 426 6.78 -0.66 10.29
CA ALA A 426 6.54 -0.80 8.86
C ALA A 426 7.74 -0.28 8.03
N SER A 427 8.34 0.84 8.43
CA SER A 427 9.55 1.38 7.81
C SER A 427 10.73 0.41 7.92
N VAL A 428 10.98 -0.08 9.12
CA VAL A 428 12.04 -1.06 9.44
C VAL A 428 11.87 -2.33 8.62
N ILE A 429 10.68 -2.91 8.59
CA ILE A 429 10.38 -4.14 7.85
C ILE A 429 10.51 -3.94 6.34
N ALA A 430 9.91 -2.86 5.82
CA ALA A 430 9.88 -2.60 4.39
C ALA A 430 11.30 -2.36 3.85
N THR A 431 12.12 -1.58 4.56
CA THR A 431 13.53 -1.36 4.20
C THR A 431 14.35 -2.63 4.38
N GLY A 432 14.21 -3.34 5.51
CA GLY A 432 14.93 -4.58 5.72
C GLY A 432 14.72 -5.59 4.59
N ARG A 433 13.50 -5.69 4.08
CA ARG A 433 13.19 -6.55 2.91
C ARG A 433 13.89 -6.11 1.62
N LEU A 434 14.10 -4.82 1.39
CA LEU A 434 14.91 -4.34 0.26
C LEU A 434 16.36 -4.82 0.36
N HIS A 435 16.87 -5.00 1.58
CA HIS A 435 18.22 -5.47 1.89
C HIS A 435 18.30 -6.97 2.19
N GLY A 436 17.28 -7.75 1.81
CA GLY A 436 17.29 -9.22 1.95
C GLY A 436 16.99 -9.74 3.36
N LEU A 437 16.66 -8.87 4.32
CA LEU A 437 16.27 -9.30 5.66
C LEU A 437 14.82 -9.82 5.69
N THR A 438 14.57 -10.84 6.49
CA THR A 438 13.20 -11.18 6.88
C THR A 438 12.61 -10.10 7.80
N ALA A 439 11.29 -10.04 7.90
CA ALA A 439 10.64 -9.08 8.80
C ALA A 439 11.06 -9.28 10.27
N LEU A 440 11.23 -10.53 10.69
CA LEU A 440 11.65 -10.86 12.06
C LEU A 440 13.09 -10.39 12.32
N GLN A 441 14.01 -10.63 11.37
CA GLN A 441 15.40 -10.16 11.48
C GLN A 441 15.47 -8.63 11.55
N ALA A 442 14.74 -7.93 10.68
CA ALA A 442 14.70 -6.47 10.69
C ALA A 442 14.20 -5.89 12.02
N ILE A 443 13.14 -6.48 12.60
CA ILE A 443 12.63 -6.09 13.92
C ILE A 443 13.68 -6.40 15.01
N SER A 444 14.27 -7.59 15.00
CA SER A 444 15.29 -7.99 16.00
C SER A 444 16.50 -7.06 15.95
N ASN A 445 16.98 -6.72 14.75
CA ASN A 445 18.08 -5.76 14.58
C ASN A 445 17.72 -4.39 15.16
N ALA A 446 16.56 -3.86 14.82
CA ALA A 446 16.12 -2.56 15.33
C ALA A 446 15.97 -2.53 16.85
N LEU A 447 15.46 -3.61 17.48
CA LEU A 447 15.34 -3.71 18.94
C LEU A 447 16.71 -3.82 19.62
N ALA A 448 17.69 -4.41 18.95
CA ALA A 448 19.07 -4.53 19.45
C ALA A 448 19.95 -3.29 19.15
N GLY A 449 19.40 -2.26 18.49
CA GLY A 449 20.15 -1.09 18.07
C GLY A 449 21.08 -1.32 16.85
N ASN A 450 20.94 -2.46 16.17
CA ASN A 450 21.71 -2.78 14.98
C ASN A 450 21.12 -2.10 13.73
N PRO A 451 21.95 -1.73 12.73
CA PRO A 451 21.45 -1.10 11.53
C PRO A 451 20.55 -2.05 10.72
N VAL A 452 19.46 -1.49 10.18
CA VAL A 452 18.54 -2.15 9.25
C VAL A 452 18.89 -1.78 7.81
N LEU A 453 19.34 -0.54 7.62
CA LEU A 453 19.88 -0.06 6.36
C LEU A 453 21.35 -0.52 6.28
N LEU A 454 21.65 -1.39 5.33
CA LEU A 454 23.01 -1.83 5.08
C LEU A 454 23.77 -0.74 4.31
N PRO A 455 25.06 -0.57 4.57
CA PRO A 455 25.89 0.33 3.76
C PRO A 455 25.88 -0.14 2.29
N PRO A 456 26.04 0.79 1.34
CA PRO A 456 26.07 0.49 -0.09
C PRO A 456 27.23 -0.41 -0.48
#